data_6750bdc17f7ba85931f6c51d4f3b80ba
#
_entry.id   6750bdc17f7ba85931f6c51d4f3b80ba
#
_cell.length_a   1.000
_cell.length_b   1.000
_cell.length_c   1.000
_cell.angle_alpha   90.00
_cell.angle_beta   90.00
_cell.angle_gamma   90.00
#
_symmetry.space_group_name_H-M   'P 1'
#
loop_
_entity.id
_entity.type
_entity.pdbx_description
1 polymer ?
#
loop_
_entity_poly.entity_id
_entity_poly.type
_entity_poly.pdbx_seq_one_letter_code
_entity_poly.pdbx_strand_id
1 'polypeptide(L)'
;MPSYPKNYPFYNWVPKPVGIIILFVFFLPILTVGGTYSVASTEMMSELGIISEHIQFANFATSIGMAAFCPFLYRLVVIRRQKMMCLAGFSLMYIFSYICAKTDSVFLLALCSIFMGFLRMVLMMVNLFTLIKYAGHIEAYDKITPGNEPTTDEGWDKLDIERSAAQPAIYLFFMVLGQLGTSLTAWLAFEYEWQYIHYFMMGLLLLCILITFITMPYHKYTTRRFPINFKQFGNASIFCITLACITYVLTYGKVLDWYDDPTIQWATVCAIIAGGTFLYIESTQRNPYYQLDVFKLRTIRMGFLFYFLLMVLNSSAMFVNVFTGIGMKLDNFQNATLGNWSMLGYLIGGIATIWLSVKGVHFKYLFAAGFLLLGLSAMFMYFEVQGAGLYERMKYPVIIRSTGMMFLYSLIPTYATQRMPYKYLSSWICTMLTVRMVLAPSIGAALYTNVLQERQQHYVTRYAQNVDMLHPEASASFTQTVQGMQYQGKSKQEAINMAAISTKGRIQVQATLSAVKEMAGWTLYACLFCMIFVLVVRYPKRKLLT
;
A
#
# COMPACT_ATOMS: atom_id res chain seq x y z
N MET A 1 -32.64 14.40 20.95
CA MET A 1 -32.16 13.80 19.66
C MET A 1 -33.08 12.64 19.33
N PRO A 2 -33.61 12.48 18.11
CA PRO A 2 -34.41 11.32 17.79
C PRO A 2 -33.57 10.08 17.98
N SER A 3 -34.07 9.12 18.76
CA SER A 3 -33.41 7.85 19.01
C SER A 3 -33.25 7.07 17.71
N TYR A 4 -32.06 6.53 17.47
CA TYR A 4 -31.84 5.64 16.34
C TYR A 4 -32.75 4.40 16.42
N PRO A 5 -33.30 3.92 15.28
CA PRO A 5 -33.94 2.60 15.26
C PRO A 5 -32.97 1.57 15.84
N LYS A 6 -33.52 0.61 16.61
CA LYS A 6 -32.72 -0.41 17.32
C LYS A 6 -31.74 -1.18 16.42
N ASN A 7 -32.02 -1.27 15.13
CA ASN A 7 -31.23 -2.04 14.15
C ASN A 7 -30.59 -1.16 13.05
N TYR A 8 -30.41 0.15 13.28
CA TYR A 8 -29.74 1.02 12.30
C TYR A 8 -28.30 0.52 12.02
N PRO A 9 -27.87 0.41 10.75
CA PRO A 9 -28.41 1.00 9.51
C PRO A 9 -29.37 0.10 8.71
N PHE A 10 -29.73 -1.06 9.22
CA PHE A 10 -30.57 -2.03 8.54
C PHE A 10 -32.05 -1.92 8.96
N TYR A 11 -32.92 -2.55 8.16
CA TYR A 11 -34.30 -2.77 8.57
C TYR A 11 -34.39 -3.69 9.80
N ASN A 12 -35.46 -3.59 10.57
CA ASN A 12 -35.66 -4.38 11.80
C ASN A 12 -35.74 -5.90 11.55
N TRP A 13 -36.10 -6.33 10.33
CA TRP A 13 -36.17 -7.73 9.97
C TRP A 13 -34.80 -8.39 9.73
N VAL A 14 -33.73 -7.60 9.54
CA VAL A 14 -32.37 -8.12 9.35
C VAL A 14 -31.77 -8.51 10.70
N PRO A 15 -31.43 -9.80 10.93
CA PRO A 15 -30.78 -10.21 12.17
C PRO A 15 -29.40 -9.56 12.31
N LYS A 16 -28.97 -9.23 13.53
CA LYS A 16 -27.65 -8.62 13.80
C LYS A 16 -26.47 -9.38 13.16
N PRO A 17 -26.34 -10.73 13.26
CA PRO A 17 -25.23 -11.46 12.62
C PRO A 17 -25.20 -11.26 11.09
N VAL A 18 -26.38 -11.29 10.47
CA VAL A 18 -26.50 -11.09 9.02
C VAL A 18 -26.08 -9.67 8.62
N GLY A 19 -26.46 -8.66 9.41
CA GLY A 19 -26.02 -7.28 9.19
C GLY A 19 -24.50 -7.12 9.26
N ILE A 20 -23.85 -7.81 10.19
CA ILE A 20 -22.38 -7.84 10.29
C ILE A 20 -21.77 -8.47 9.04
N ILE A 21 -22.27 -9.62 8.61
CA ILE A 21 -21.81 -10.30 7.39
C ILE A 21 -21.98 -9.40 6.17
N ILE A 22 -23.11 -8.70 6.02
CA ILE A 22 -23.34 -7.76 4.92
C ILE A 22 -22.28 -6.66 4.91
N LEU A 23 -21.97 -6.07 6.07
CA LEU A 23 -20.93 -5.04 6.16
C LEU A 23 -19.54 -5.59 5.78
N PHE A 24 -19.23 -6.84 6.12
CA PHE A 24 -18.01 -7.51 5.65
C PHE A 24 -18.01 -7.70 4.14
N VAL A 25 -19.12 -8.11 3.55
CA VAL A 25 -19.26 -8.25 2.08
C VAL A 25 -19.03 -6.92 1.36
N PHE A 26 -19.45 -5.79 1.95
CA PHE A 26 -19.21 -4.47 1.37
C PHE A 26 -17.73 -4.09 1.31
N PHE A 27 -16.88 -4.66 2.18
CA PHE A 27 -15.44 -4.44 2.10
C PHE A 27 -14.76 -5.19 0.94
N LEU A 28 -15.34 -6.27 0.41
CA LEU A 28 -14.71 -7.04 -0.67
C LEU A 28 -14.40 -6.18 -1.90
N PRO A 29 -15.37 -5.53 -2.58
CA PRO A 29 -15.05 -4.69 -3.74
C PRO A 29 -14.22 -3.46 -3.39
N ILE A 30 -14.32 -2.94 -2.16
CA ILE A 30 -13.55 -1.78 -1.71
C ILE A 30 -12.06 -2.13 -1.61
N LEU A 31 -11.70 -3.32 -1.16
CA LEU A 31 -10.31 -3.72 -0.92
C LEU A 31 -9.64 -4.30 -2.18
N THR A 32 -10.39 -4.89 -3.10
CA THR A 32 -9.83 -5.41 -4.36
C THR A 32 -9.29 -4.30 -5.26
N VAL A 33 -9.86 -3.10 -5.27
CA VAL A 33 -9.39 -1.97 -6.10
C VAL A 33 -7.89 -1.67 -5.95
N GLY A 34 -7.32 -1.82 -4.76
CA GLY A 34 -5.90 -1.50 -4.53
C GLY A 34 -4.90 -2.53 -5.01
N GLY A 35 -5.35 -3.73 -5.39
CA GLY A 35 -4.47 -4.81 -5.85
C GLY A 35 -4.52 -5.06 -7.37
N THR A 36 -5.46 -4.46 -8.06
CA THR A 36 -5.82 -4.80 -9.44
C THR A 36 -4.64 -4.69 -10.42
N TYR A 37 -3.95 -3.56 -10.42
CA TYR A 37 -2.89 -3.31 -11.41
C TYR A 37 -1.57 -3.98 -11.08
N SER A 38 -1.19 -4.08 -9.81
CA SER A 38 0.11 -4.61 -9.41
C SER A 38 0.26 -6.11 -9.72
N VAL A 39 -0.86 -6.83 -9.73
CA VAL A 39 -0.87 -8.28 -9.91
C VAL A 39 -0.99 -8.68 -11.38
N ALA A 40 -1.75 -7.91 -12.16
CA ALA A 40 -1.96 -8.14 -13.59
C ALA A 40 -0.96 -7.35 -14.46
N SER A 41 0.16 -6.89 -13.89
CA SER A 41 1.07 -5.98 -14.59
C SER A 41 1.68 -6.61 -15.86
N THR A 42 2.06 -7.87 -15.84
CA THR A 42 2.69 -8.53 -16.98
C THR A 42 1.69 -8.80 -18.10
N GLU A 43 0.48 -9.23 -17.74
CA GLU A 43 -0.61 -9.47 -18.67
C GLU A 43 -1.03 -8.16 -19.36
N MET A 44 -1.17 -7.07 -18.59
CA MET A 44 -1.47 -5.75 -19.14
C MET A 44 -0.35 -5.22 -20.03
N MET A 45 0.93 -5.41 -19.66
CA MET A 45 2.06 -5.00 -20.50
C MET A 45 2.06 -5.74 -21.85
N SER A 46 1.79 -7.04 -21.84
CA SER A 46 1.80 -7.86 -23.06
C SER A 46 0.65 -7.53 -23.99
N GLU A 47 -0.55 -7.23 -23.46
CA GLU A 47 -1.75 -6.98 -24.27
C GLU A 47 -1.82 -5.53 -24.77
N LEU A 48 -1.55 -4.56 -23.87
CA LEU A 48 -1.64 -3.14 -24.21
C LEU A 48 -0.35 -2.57 -24.83
N GLY A 49 0.75 -3.32 -24.83
CA GLY A 49 2.04 -2.85 -25.33
C GLY A 49 2.62 -1.66 -24.51
N ILE A 50 2.25 -1.55 -23.25
CA ILE A 50 2.66 -0.45 -22.37
C ILE A 50 3.80 -0.85 -21.45
N ILE A 51 4.54 0.14 -20.96
CA ILE A 51 5.63 -0.07 -20.01
C ILE A 51 5.12 -0.27 -18.57
N SER A 52 5.92 -0.92 -17.73
CA SER A 52 5.58 -1.22 -16.33
C SER A 52 5.28 0.02 -15.49
N GLU A 53 5.94 1.14 -15.81
CA GLU A 53 5.80 2.43 -15.13
C GLU A 53 4.40 3.02 -15.28
N HIS A 54 3.75 2.80 -16.44
CA HIS A 54 2.36 3.23 -16.64
C HIS A 54 1.40 2.52 -15.67
N ILE A 55 1.59 1.22 -15.48
CA ILE A 55 0.78 0.41 -14.56
C ILE A 55 1.06 0.80 -13.11
N GLN A 56 2.33 1.00 -12.78
CA GLN A 56 2.75 1.43 -11.46
C GLN A 56 2.18 2.81 -11.11
N PHE A 57 2.19 3.75 -12.05
CA PHE A 57 1.57 5.07 -11.87
C PHE A 57 0.05 4.98 -11.68
N ALA A 58 -0.65 4.15 -12.45
CA ALA A 58 -2.09 3.92 -12.29
C ALA A 58 -2.42 3.32 -10.90
N ASN A 59 -1.56 2.43 -10.37
CA ASN A 59 -1.70 1.90 -9.02
C ASN A 59 -1.53 3.00 -7.95
N PHE A 60 -0.52 3.87 -8.10
CA PHE A 60 -0.34 5.02 -7.21
C PHE A 60 -1.48 6.03 -7.35
N ALA A 61 -2.06 6.21 -8.54
CA ALA A 61 -3.19 7.11 -8.79
C ALA A 61 -4.39 6.80 -7.88
N THR A 62 -4.69 5.51 -7.65
CA THR A 62 -5.71 5.10 -6.67
C THR A 62 -5.38 5.58 -5.26
N SER A 63 -4.13 5.44 -4.85
CA SER A 63 -3.66 5.88 -3.53
C SER A 63 -3.66 7.41 -3.37
N ILE A 64 -3.33 8.13 -4.44
CA ILE A 64 -3.41 9.61 -4.50
C ILE A 64 -4.85 10.08 -4.28
N GLY A 65 -5.81 9.46 -4.96
CA GLY A 65 -7.24 9.76 -4.77
C GLY A 65 -7.69 9.53 -3.33
N MET A 66 -7.26 8.43 -2.70
CA MET A 66 -7.54 8.15 -1.28
C MET A 66 -6.96 9.21 -0.34
N ALA A 67 -5.71 9.60 -0.55
CA ALA A 67 -4.99 10.53 0.31
C ALA A 67 -5.50 11.96 0.16
N ALA A 68 -5.63 12.43 -1.09
CA ALA A 68 -5.97 13.82 -1.38
C ALA A 68 -7.36 14.21 -0.88
N PHE A 69 -8.34 13.33 -0.95
CA PHE A 69 -9.71 13.63 -0.56
C PHE A 69 -10.08 13.17 0.86
N CYS A 70 -9.14 12.61 1.60
CA CYS A 70 -9.37 12.11 2.95
C CYS A 70 -9.98 13.14 3.94
N PRO A 71 -9.55 14.41 4.04
CA PRO A 71 -10.12 15.36 4.98
C PRO A 71 -11.61 15.67 4.73
N PHE A 72 -12.10 15.47 3.50
CA PHE A 72 -13.53 15.60 3.18
C PHE A 72 -14.41 14.57 3.90
N LEU A 73 -13.85 13.39 4.13
CA LEU A 73 -14.61 12.23 4.59
C LEU A 73 -15.18 12.40 5.97
N TYR A 74 -14.46 13.05 6.87
CA TYR A 74 -14.96 13.32 8.21
C TYR A 74 -16.28 14.09 8.19
N ARG A 75 -16.43 15.01 7.23
CA ARG A 75 -17.68 15.76 7.03
C ARG A 75 -18.77 14.94 6.36
N LEU A 76 -18.41 14.05 5.43
CA LEU A 76 -19.36 13.17 4.76
C LEU A 76 -19.89 12.07 5.69
N VAL A 77 -19.08 11.51 6.56
CA VAL A 77 -19.50 10.48 7.54
C VAL A 77 -20.50 11.02 8.54
N VAL A 78 -20.42 12.32 8.87
CA VAL A 78 -21.42 12.98 9.73
C VAL A 78 -22.77 13.14 9.03
N ILE A 79 -22.80 13.07 7.67
CA ILE A 79 -24.03 13.06 6.89
C ILE A 79 -24.65 11.65 6.99
N ARG A 80 -25.43 11.40 7.99
CA ARG A 80 -26.09 10.13 8.37
C ARG A 80 -27.05 9.53 7.29
N ARG A 81 -26.72 9.62 6.01
CA ARG A 81 -27.48 9.06 4.87
C ARG A 81 -26.76 7.86 4.27
N GLN A 82 -26.55 6.83 5.07
CA GLN A 82 -25.70 5.71 4.74
C GLN A 82 -26.14 4.98 3.46
N LYS A 83 -27.42 4.66 3.31
CA LYS A 83 -27.96 4.02 2.09
C LYS A 83 -27.59 4.80 0.83
N MET A 84 -27.81 6.14 0.85
CA MET A 84 -27.53 6.97 -0.33
C MET A 84 -26.04 7.02 -0.65
N MET A 85 -25.18 7.11 0.37
CA MET A 85 -23.74 7.13 0.19
C MET A 85 -23.21 5.79 -0.36
N CYS A 86 -23.71 4.67 0.17
CA CYS A 86 -23.34 3.35 -0.33
C CYS A 86 -23.82 3.14 -1.78
N LEU A 87 -25.08 3.45 -2.09
CA LEU A 87 -25.62 3.32 -3.45
C LEU A 87 -24.85 4.20 -4.44
N ALA A 88 -24.67 5.49 -4.15
CA ALA A 88 -23.94 6.39 -5.02
C ALA A 88 -22.47 5.96 -5.18
N GLY A 89 -21.81 5.57 -4.10
CA GLY A 89 -20.42 5.14 -4.13
C GLY A 89 -20.22 3.87 -4.95
N PHE A 90 -21.02 2.83 -4.71
CA PHE A 90 -20.93 1.57 -5.47
C PHE A 90 -21.32 1.75 -6.94
N SER A 91 -22.33 2.58 -7.25
CA SER A 91 -22.74 2.84 -8.65
C SER A 91 -21.66 3.61 -9.41
N LEU A 92 -21.03 4.61 -8.80
CA LEU A 92 -19.93 5.33 -9.43
C LEU A 92 -18.70 4.44 -9.60
N MET A 93 -18.36 3.61 -8.61
CA MET A 93 -17.26 2.63 -8.74
C MET A 93 -17.53 1.65 -9.88
N TYR A 94 -18.79 1.20 -10.06
CA TYR A 94 -19.19 0.34 -11.16
C TYR A 94 -18.92 1.00 -12.52
N ILE A 95 -19.31 2.28 -12.68
CA ILE A 95 -19.09 3.03 -13.93
C ILE A 95 -17.60 3.19 -14.21
N PHE A 96 -16.81 3.61 -13.23
CA PHE A 96 -15.36 3.76 -13.41
C PHE A 96 -14.65 2.42 -13.67
N SER A 97 -15.11 1.33 -13.03
CA SER A 97 -14.59 -0.01 -13.30
C SER A 97 -14.86 -0.45 -14.74
N TYR A 98 -16.07 -0.15 -15.26
CA TYR A 98 -16.40 -0.42 -16.66
C TYR A 98 -15.51 0.36 -17.63
N ILE A 99 -15.27 1.64 -17.37
CA ILE A 99 -14.38 2.47 -18.18
C ILE A 99 -12.95 1.90 -18.15
N CYS A 100 -12.43 1.54 -16.97
CA CYS A 100 -11.09 0.93 -16.84
C CYS A 100 -10.96 -0.40 -17.60
N ALA A 101 -12.03 -1.22 -17.64
CA ALA A 101 -12.01 -2.49 -18.36
C ALA A 101 -11.98 -2.34 -19.90
N LYS A 102 -12.41 -1.19 -20.42
CA LYS A 102 -12.55 -0.94 -21.87
C LYS A 102 -11.53 0.05 -22.43
N THR A 103 -10.76 0.70 -21.60
CA THR A 103 -9.84 1.76 -22.05
C THR A 103 -8.44 1.24 -22.34
N ASP A 104 -7.88 1.67 -23.47
CA ASP A 104 -6.47 1.45 -23.83
C ASP A 104 -5.61 2.68 -23.47
N SER A 105 -6.24 3.78 -23.03
CA SER A 105 -5.54 5.02 -22.69
C SER A 105 -5.05 5.01 -21.25
N VAL A 106 -3.73 5.07 -21.06
CA VAL A 106 -3.07 5.15 -19.76
C VAL A 106 -3.53 6.37 -18.95
N PHE A 107 -3.73 7.51 -19.63
CA PHE A 107 -4.22 8.73 -18.99
C PHE A 107 -5.62 8.55 -18.39
N LEU A 108 -6.54 7.96 -19.17
CA LEU A 108 -7.90 7.72 -18.71
C LEU A 108 -7.92 6.67 -17.59
N LEU A 109 -7.07 5.65 -17.67
CA LEU A 109 -6.88 4.64 -16.63
C LEU A 109 -6.44 5.31 -15.31
N ALA A 110 -5.42 6.18 -15.35
CA ALA A 110 -4.93 6.89 -14.17
C ALA A 110 -5.99 7.84 -13.58
N LEU A 111 -6.71 8.58 -14.44
CA LEU A 111 -7.76 9.49 -14.01
C LEU A 111 -8.92 8.75 -13.32
N CYS A 112 -9.41 7.68 -13.93
CA CYS A 112 -10.44 6.82 -13.32
C CYS A 112 -9.95 6.22 -12.01
N SER A 113 -8.69 5.83 -11.91
CA SER A 113 -8.06 5.29 -10.69
C SER A 113 -8.06 6.31 -9.55
N ILE A 114 -7.82 7.60 -9.81
CA ILE A 114 -7.92 8.67 -8.80
C ILE A 114 -9.35 8.73 -8.24
N PHE A 115 -10.36 8.74 -9.12
CA PHE A 115 -11.77 8.77 -8.69
C PHE A 115 -12.17 7.50 -7.93
N MET A 116 -11.74 6.34 -8.40
CA MET A 116 -11.95 5.07 -7.68
C MET A 116 -11.30 5.09 -6.29
N GLY A 117 -10.09 5.65 -6.17
CA GLY A 117 -9.42 5.85 -4.89
C GLY A 117 -10.22 6.72 -3.93
N PHE A 118 -10.75 7.84 -4.39
CA PHE A 118 -11.65 8.69 -3.61
C PHE A 118 -12.90 7.93 -3.13
N LEU A 119 -13.59 7.26 -4.04
CA LEU A 119 -14.80 6.50 -3.72
C LEU A 119 -14.50 5.35 -2.75
N ARG A 120 -13.39 4.65 -2.96
CA ARG A 120 -12.88 3.61 -2.06
C ARG A 120 -12.76 4.13 -0.64
N MET A 121 -12.13 5.29 -0.47
CA MET A 121 -11.95 5.88 0.85
C MET A 121 -13.29 6.25 1.49
N VAL A 122 -14.22 6.87 0.73
CA VAL A 122 -15.57 7.20 1.22
C VAL A 122 -16.28 5.95 1.72
N LEU A 123 -16.36 4.92 0.90
CA LEU A 123 -17.05 3.67 1.24
C LEU A 123 -16.37 2.94 2.40
N MET A 124 -15.03 2.92 2.43
CA MET A 124 -14.28 2.30 3.51
C MET A 124 -14.60 2.95 4.86
N MET A 125 -14.60 4.29 4.92
CA MET A 125 -14.89 5.01 6.17
C MET A 125 -16.35 4.86 6.60
N VAL A 126 -17.31 5.01 5.67
CA VAL A 126 -18.74 4.84 5.96
C VAL A 126 -19.01 3.45 6.51
N ASN A 127 -18.50 2.40 5.87
CA ASN A 127 -18.74 1.02 6.29
C ASN A 127 -17.97 0.67 7.57
N LEU A 128 -16.74 1.18 7.77
CA LEU A 128 -15.96 0.94 8.98
C LEU A 128 -16.64 1.54 10.21
N PHE A 129 -17.04 2.81 10.15
CA PHE A 129 -17.73 3.45 11.27
C PHE A 129 -19.06 2.76 11.59
N THR A 130 -19.76 2.29 10.56
CA THR A 130 -20.98 1.53 10.72
C THR A 130 -20.73 0.18 11.37
N LEU A 131 -19.71 -0.55 10.90
CA LEU A 131 -19.34 -1.84 11.47
C LEU A 131 -18.98 -1.72 12.96
N ILE A 132 -18.15 -0.73 13.32
CA ILE A 132 -17.76 -0.49 14.71
C ILE A 132 -18.97 -0.19 15.59
N LYS A 133 -19.90 0.68 15.11
CA LYS A 133 -21.14 0.98 15.83
C LYS A 133 -22.06 -0.23 15.99
N TYR A 134 -22.24 -0.96 14.88
CA TYR A 134 -23.21 -2.05 14.81
C TYR A 134 -22.75 -3.30 15.55
N ALA A 135 -21.46 -3.64 15.43
CA ALA A 135 -20.88 -4.82 16.09
C ALA A 135 -20.44 -4.57 17.52
N GLY A 136 -19.91 -3.39 17.83
CA GLY A 136 -19.12 -3.15 19.03
C GLY A 136 -19.83 -2.52 20.21
N HIS A 137 -21.06 -2.02 20.10
CA HIS A 137 -21.70 -1.18 21.13
C HIS A 137 -20.78 -0.08 21.72
N ILE A 138 -19.76 0.34 20.96
CA ILE A 138 -18.74 1.27 21.45
C ILE A 138 -19.33 2.67 21.44
N GLU A 139 -19.89 3.09 22.56
CA GLU A 139 -20.31 4.48 22.81
C GLU A 139 -19.17 5.49 22.62
N ALA A 140 -17.92 5.03 22.70
CA ALA A 140 -16.73 5.86 22.56
C ALA A 140 -16.66 6.61 21.22
N TYR A 141 -17.18 6.05 20.13
CA TYR A 141 -17.18 6.73 18.82
C TYR A 141 -18.29 7.78 18.68
N ASP A 142 -19.39 7.69 19.39
CA ASP A 142 -20.42 8.75 19.41
C ASP A 142 -19.94 9.99 20.20
N LYS A 143 -18.96 9.83 21.07
CA LYS A 143 -18.28 10.89 21.82
C LYS A 143 -17.16 11.59 21.03
N ILE A 144 -16.79 11.10 19.85
CA ILE A 144 -15.78 11.73 18.97
C ILE A 144 -16.42 12.92 18.23
N THR A 145 -16.96 13.87 18.96
CA THR A 145 -17.34 15.16 18.39
C THR A 145 -16.40 16.24 18.95
N PRO A 146 -15.97 17.21 18.12
CA PRO A 146 -15.22 18.35 18.64
C PRO A 146 -15.98 19.01 19.80
N GLY A 147 -15.38 19.09 20.96
CA GLY A 147 -16.00 19.61 22.19
C GLY A 147 -16.34 18.57 23.27
N ASN A 148 -16.30 17.26 22.93
CA ASN A 148 -16.46 16.16 23.92
C ASN A 148 -15.11 15.49 24.26
N GLU A 149 -14.02 16.25 24.18
CA GLU A 149 -12.70 15.75 24.54
C GLU A 149 -12.64 15.45 26.04
N PRO A 150 -11.95 14.37 26.47
CA PRO A 150 -11.74 14.13 27.88
C PRO A 150 -11.03 15.32 28.52
N THR A 151 -11.59 15.85 29.60
CA THR A 151 -10.99 16.98 30.35
C THR A 151 -9.97 16.50 31.38
N THR A 152 -10.02 15.22 31.74
CA THR A 152 -9.15 14.62 32.76
C THR A 152 -8.08 13.72 32.14
N ASP A 153 -6.91 13.64 32.76
CA ASP A 153 -5.83 12.73 32.35
C ASP A 153 -6.27 11.26 32.35
N GLU A 154 -7.10 10.86 33.31
CA GLU A 154 -7.65 9.50 33.39
C GLU A 154 -8.56 9.17 32.19
N GLY A 155 -9.34 10.16 31.74
CA GLY A 155 -10.19 9.99 30.55
C GLY A 155 -9.36 9.77 29.27
N TRP A 156 -8.24 10.48 29.13
CA TRP A 156 -7.29 10.29 28.02
C TRP A 156 -6.61 8.93 28.10
N ASP A 157 -6.15 8.51 29.27
CA ASP A 157 -5.50 7.22 29.47
C ASP A 157 -6.47 6.06 29.12
N LYS A 158 -7.73 6.13 29.55
CA LYS A 158 -8.76 5.14 29.19
C LYS A 158 -9.00 5.07 27.68
N LEU A 159 -9.12 6.22 27.01
CA LEU A 159 -9.32 6.30 25.56
C LEU A 159 -8.10 5.73 24.79
N ASP A 160 -6.89 6.02 25.24
CA ASP A 160 -5.66 5.53 24.63
C ASP A 160 -5.51 4.00 24.78
N ILE A 161 -6.00 3.43 25.90
CA ILE A 161 -6.05 1.98 26.10
C ILE A 161 -7.04 1.33 25.13
N GLU A 162 -8.27 1.86 25.04
CA GLU A 162 -9.28 1.36 24.11
C GLU A 162 -8.78 1.42 22.65
N ARG A 163 -8.15 2.51 22.26
CA ARG A 163 -7.54 2.66 20.92
C ARG A 163 -6.40 1.67 20.68
N SER A 164 -5.61 1.37 21.69
CA SER A 164 -4.46 0.48 21.59
C SER A 164 -4.84 -0.99 21.35
N ALA A 165 -6.05 -1.38 21.69
CA ALA A 165 -6.60 -2.69 21.37
C ALA A 165 -7.35 -2.70 20.02
N ALA A 166 -8.19 -1.68 19.78
CA ALA A 166 -9.06 -1.62 18.60
C ALA A 166 -8.29 -1.35 17.30
N GLN A 167 -7.31 -0.45 17.31
CA GLN A 167 -6.57 -0.10 16.09
C GLN A 167 -5.78 -1.27 15.48
N PRO A 168 -4.98 -2.05 16.22
CA PRO A 168 -4.30 -3.21 15.64
C PRO A 168 -5.26 -4.25 15.07
N ALA A 169 -6.42 -4.45 15.69
CA ALA A 169 -7.44 -5.39 15.19
C ALA A 169 -8.03 -4.93 13.85
N ILE A 170 -8.32 -3.64 13.70
CA ILE A 170 -8.80 -3.04 12.45
C ILE A 170 -7.74 -3.18 11.35
N TYR A 171 -6.47 -2.90 11.65
CA TYR A 171 -5.40 -3.03 10.68
C TYR A 171 -5.15 -4.48 10.29
N LEU A 172 -5.23 -5.42 11.23
CA LEU A 172 -5.13 -6.86 10.94
C LEU A 172 -6.22 -7.28 9.96
N PHE A 173 -7.46 -6.86 10.20
CA PHE A 173 -8.58 -7.14 9.31
C PHE A 173 -8.32 -6.61 7.89
N PHE A 174 -7.89 -5.35 7.74
CA PHE A 174 -7.62 -4.76 6.44
C PHE A 174 -6.45 -5.43 5.71
N MET A 175 -5.39 -5.82 6.42
CA MET A 175 -4.24 -6.47 5.82
C MET A 175 -4.57 -7.87 5.30
N VAL A 176 -5.28 -8.66 6.10
CA VAL A 176 -5.68 -10.02 5.70
C VAL A 176 -6.67 -9.96 4.54
N LEU A 177 -7.69 -9.10 4.62
CA LEU A 177 -8.68 -8.98 3.56
C LEU A 177 -8.11 -8.38 2.28
N GLY A 178 -7.16 -7.43 2.39
CA GLY A 178 -6.41 -6.90 1.26
C GLY A 178 -5.59 -7.97 0.55
N GLN A 179 -4.92 -8.84 1.30
CA GLN A 179 -4.14 -9.94 0.72
C GLN A 179 -5.04 -10.97 0.04
N LEU A 180 -6.19 -11.30 0.63
CA LEU A 180 -7.20 -12.17 -0.02
C LEU A 180 -7.67 -11.56 -1.35
N GLY A 181 -7.93 -10.26 -1.38
CA GLY A 181 -8.26 -9.54 -2.61
C GLY A 181 -7.16 -9.62 -3.66
N THR A 182 -5.90 -9.43 -3.26
CA THR A 182 -4.74 -9.54 -4.15
C THR A 182 -4.60 -10.96 -4.72
N SER A 183 -4.80 -11.98 -3.90
CA SER A 183 -4.71 -13.38 -4.32
C SER A 183 -5.82 -13.76 -5.32
N LEU A 184 -7.04 -13.28 -5.07
CA LEU A 184 -8.17 -13.50 -5.96
C LEU A 184 -7.97 -12.80 -7.31
N THR A 185 -7.47 -11.57 -7.31
CA THR A 185 -7.18 -10.83 -8.54
C THR A 185 -6.03 -11.45 -9.33
N ALA A 186 -5.01 -12.02 -8.65
CA ALA A 186 -3.94 -12.78 -9.28
C ALA A 186 -4.46 -14.02 -10.01
N TRP A 187 -5.33 -14.77 -9.34
CA TRP A 187 -5.92 -15.98 -9.92
C TRP A 187 -6.78 -15.64 -11.14
N LEU A 188 -7.59 -14.59 -11.06
CA LEU A 188 -8.42 -14.13 -12.18
C LEU A 188 -7.58 -13.66 -13.38
N ALA A 189 -6.49 -12.93 -13.14
CA ALA A 189 -5.62 -12.45 -14.21
C ALA A 189 -4.86 -13.59 -14.89
N PHE A 190 -4.51 -14.65 -14.15
CA PHE A 190 -3.81 -15.81 -14.68
C PHE A 190 -4.69 -16.75 -15.48
N GLU A 191 -5.91 -17.05 -14.98
CA GLU A 191 -6.84 -18.00 -15.62
C GLU A 191 -7.58 -17.40 -16.81
N TYR A 192 -7.84 -16.07 -16.74
CA TYR A 192 -8.55 -15.31 -17.74
C TYR A 192 -7.71 -14.12 -18.19
N GLU A 193 -8.31 -13.16 -18.88
CA GLU A 193 -7.69 -11.89 -19.26
C GLU A 193 -7.77 -10.91 -18.07
N TRP A 194 -6.86 -9.89 -18.02
CA TRP A 194 -6.82 -8.91 -16.93
C TRP A 194 -8.12 -8.11 -16.79
N GLN A 195 -8.89 -7.91 -17.87
CA GLN A 195 -10.18 -7.22 -17.85
C GLN A 195 -11.21 -7.93 -16.96
N TYR A 196 -11.11 -9.26 -16.82
CA TYR A 196 -12.03 -10.04 -15.97
C TYR A 196 -11.96 -9.66 -14.50
N ILE A 197 -10.85 -9.09 -14.05
CA ILE A 197 -10.76 -8.53 -12.69
C ILE A 197 -11.79 -7.41 -12.52
N HIS A 198 -11.91 -6.52 -13.52
CA HIS A 198 -12.89 -5.43 -13.49
C HIS A 198 -14.32 -5.96 -13.64
N TYR A 199 -14.55 -6.95 -14.49
CA TYR A 199 -15.88 -7.56 -14.63
C TYR A 199 -16.31 -8.28 -13.35
N PHE A 200 -15.41 -9.01 -12.71
CA PHE A 200 -15.68 -9.63 -11.41
C PHE A 200 -15.99 -8.56 -10.33
N MET A 201 -15.22 -7.50 -10.29
CA MET A 201 -15.47 -6.38 -9.37
C MET A 201 -16.82 -5.73 -9.64
N MET A 202 -17.20 -5.55 -10.91
CA MET A 202 -18.53 -5.05 -11.29
C MET A 202 -19.65 -5.96 -10.80
N GLY A 203 -19.49 -7.28 -10.90
CA GLY A 203 -20.43 -8.26 -10.36
C GLY A 203 -20.59 -8.11 -8.83
N LEU A 204 -19.49 -7.99 -8.09
CA LEU A 204 -19.52 -7.75 -6.65
C LEU A 204 -20.18 -6.40 -6.29
N LEU A 205 -19.91 -5.35 -7.06
CA LEU A 205 -20.53 -4.03 -6.87
C LEU A 205 -22.03 -4.06 -7.10
N LEU A 206 -22.51 -4.75 -8.14
CA LEU A 206 -23.94 -4.97 -8.37
C LEU A 206 -24.59 -5.73 -7.22
N LEU A 207 -23.94 -6.78 -6.72
CA LEU A 207 -24.41 -7.51 -5.54
C LEU A 207 -24.51 -6.57 -4.32
N CYS A 208 -23.51 -5.73 -4.08
CA CYS A 208 -23.52 -4.75 -2.98
C CYS A 208 -24.64 -3.71 -3.15
N ILE A 209 -24.88 -3.23 -4.37
CA ILE A 209 -25.99 -2.31 -4.67
C ILE A 209 -27.33 -2.98 -4.37
N LEU A 210 -27.55 -4.22 -4.82
CA LEU A 210 -28.77 -4.98 -4.57
C LEU A 210 -28.99 -5.20 -3.08
N ILE A 211 -27.98 -5.66 -2.34
CA ILE A 211 -28.05 -5.86 -0.90
C ILE A 211 -28.37 -4.55 -0.20
N THR A 212 -27.70 -3.45 -0.55
CA THR A 212 -27.96 -2.12 0.04
C THR A 212 -29.40 -1.67 -0.22
N PHE A 213 -29.90 -1.91 -1.42
CA PHE A 213 -31.27 -1.54 -1.78
C PHE A 213 -32.30 -2.27 -0.95
N ILE A 214 -32.12 -3.57 -0.75
CA ILE A 214 -33.07 -4.44 -0.03
C ILE A 214 -32.98 -4.27 1.49
N THR A 215 -31.74 -4.17 2.05
CA THR A 215 -31.52 -4.29 3.49
C THR A 215 -31.51 -2.97 4.25
N MET A 216 -31.23 -1.85 3.57
CA MET A 216 -31.11 -0.54 4.23
C MET A 216 -32.33 0.35 4.00
N PRO A 217 -32.90 0.96 5.07
CA PRO A 217 -34.00 1.92 4.97
C PRO A 217 -33.52 3.28 4.44
N TYR A 218 -34.42 3.96 3.74
CA TYR A 218 -34.20 5.32 3.28
C TYR A 218 -34.61 6.32 4.36
N HIS A 219 -33.78 6.48 5.39
CA HIS A 219 -34.08 7.39 6.51
C HIS A 219 -33.32 8.72 6.37
N LYS A 220 -34.10 9.81 6.50
CA LYS A 220 -33.59 11.17 6.45
C LYS A 220 -33.31 11.65 7.87
N TYR A 221 -32.18 11.27 8.45
CA TYR A 221 -31.77 11.85 9.73
C TYR A 221 -31.21 13.25 9.49
N THR A 222 -31.96 14.24 9.86
CA THR A 222 -31.56 15.65 9.87
C THR A 222 -30.67 15.91 11.07
N THR A 223 -29.38 15.87 10.89
CA THR A 223 -28.44 16.53 11.78
C THR A 223 -27.66 17.54 10.99
N ARG A 224 -27.45 18.70 11.59
CA ARG A 224 -26.78 19.91 11.07
C ARG A 224 -26.24 19.78 9.63
N ARG A 225 -26.79 20.60 8.71
CA ARG A 225 -26.24 20.78 7.36
C ARG A 225 -24.80 21.23 7.50
N PHE A 226 -23.85 20.33 7.31
CA PHE A 226 -22.47 20.76 7.06
C PHE A 226 -22.41 21.30 5.64
N PRO A 227 -22.11 22.57 5.44
CA PRO A 227 -21.96 23.10 4.11
C PRO A 227 -20.74 22.43 3.46
N ILE A 228 -20.96 21.73 2.35
CA ILE A 228 -19.87 21.33 1.48
C ILE A 228 -19.29 22.61 0.91
N ASN A 229 -18.10 22.97 1.33
CA ASN A 229 -17.45 24.17 0.86
C ASN A 229 -16.67 23.85 -0.41
N PHE A 230 -17.12 24.36 -1.57
CA PHE A 230 -16.45 24.17 -2.86
C PHE A 230 -14.98 24.64 -2.86
N LYS A 231 -14.63 25.66 -2.06
CA LYS A 231 -13.24 26.10 -1.88
C LYS A 231 -12.34 24.98 -1.34
N GLN A 232 -12.85 24.16 -0.46
CA GLN A 232 -12.08 23.03 0.08
C GLN A 232 -11.93 21.89 -0.93
N PHE A 233 -12.87 21.74 -1.85
CA PHE A 233 -12.70 20.82 -2.97
C PHE A 233 -11.58 21.28 -3.90
N GLY A 234 -11.49 22.59 -4.16
CA GLY A 234 -10.36 23.17 -4.90
C GLY A 234 -9.02 22.90 -4.23
N ASN A 235 -8.92 23.08 -2.90
CA ASN A 235 -7.70 22.76 -2.14
C ASN A 235 -7.32 21.28 -2.23
N ALA A 236 -8.30 20.38 -2.13
CA ALA A 236 -8.07 18.95 -2.29
C ALA A 236 -7.56 18.60 -3.71
N SER A 237 -8.10 19.26 -4.74
CA SER A 237 -7.67 19.06 -6.12
C SER A 237 -6.23 19.55 -6.35
N ILE A 238 -5.85 20.71 -5.79
CA ILE A 238 -4.47 21.21 -5.83
C ILE A 238 -3.52 20.21 -5.15
N PHE A 239 -3.91 19.68 -3.99
CA PHE A 239 -3.12 18.66 -3.28
C PHE A 239 -3.02 17.37 -4.09
N CYS A 240 -4.10 16.95 -4.75
CA CYS A 240 -4.10 15.79 -5.65
C CYS A 240 -3.11 15.96 -6.81
N ILE A 241 -3.12 17.13 -7.46
CA ILE A 241 -2.18 17.47 -8.54
C ILE A 241 -0.74 17.45 -8.02
N THR A 242 -0.48 18.03 -6.85
CA THR A 242 0.86 18.01 -6.23
C THR A 242 1.36 16.58 -6.05
N LEU A 243 0.54 15.71 -5.46
CA LEU A 243 0.91 14.30 -5.25
C LEU A 243 1.08 13.55 -6.57
N ALA A 244 0.22 13.81 -7.56
CA ALA A 244 0.32 13.18 -8.88
C ALA A 244 1.62 13.58 -9.60
N CYS A 245 1.99 14.86 -9.58
CA CYS A 245 3.23 15.34 -10.18
C CYS A 245 4.47 14.74 -9.48
N ILE A 246 4.51 14.72 -8.13
CA ILE A 246 5.62 14.11 -7.39
C ILE A 246 5.74 12.62 -7.73
N THR A 247 4.62 11.90 -7.73
CA THR A 247 4.62 10.47 -8.05
C THR A 247 5.00 10.21 -9.50
N TYR A 248 4.59 11.08 -10.43
CA TYR A 248 4.98 11.01 -11.84
C TYR A 248 6.50 11.11 -11.98
N VAL A 249 7.12 12.13 -11.39
CA VAL A 249 8.59 12.31 -11.42
C VAL A 249 9.31 11.10 -10.84
N LEU A 250 8.83 10.54 -9.72
CA LEU A 250 9.46 9.39 -9.09
C LEU A 250 9.29 8.08 -9.89
N THR A 251 8.17 7.91 -10.58
CA THR A 251 7.88 6.69 -11.34
C THR A 251 8.56 6.71 -12.71
N TYR A 252 8.49 7.84 -13.42
CA TYR A 252 9.01 7.93 -14.79
C TYR A 252 10.44 8.50 -14.88
N GLY A 253 10.96 9.09 -13.80
CA GLY A 253 12.26 9.77 -13.83
C GLY A 253 13.38 8.94 -14.44
N LYS A 254 13.42 7.63 -14.14
CA LYS A 254 14.45 6.73 -14.65
C LYS A 254 14.28 6.41 -16.15
N VAL A 255 13.04 6.19 -16.61
CA VAL A 255 12.76 5.81 -18.01
C VAL A 255 12.94 7.00 -18.94
N LEU A 256 12.75 8.22 -18.43
CA LEU A 256 12.90 9.47 -19.15
C LEU A 256 14.23 10.18 -18.84
N ASP A 257 15.23 9.45 -18.37
CA ASP A 257 16.55 9.98 -18.01
C ASP A 257 16.52 11.22 -17.11
N TRP A 258 15.56 11.24 -16.18
CA TRP A 258 15.36 12.32 -15.19
C TRP A 258 15.16 13.70 -15.84
N TYR A 259 15.99 14.67 -15.48
CA TYR A 259 15.84 16.06 -15.91
C TYR A 259 16.30 16.35 -17.35
N ASP A 260 16.73 15.35 -18.11
CA ASP A 260 17.02 15.50 -19.53
C ASP A 260 15.71 15.58 -20.34
N ASP A 261 14.62 14.97 -19.86
CA ASP A 261 13.31 15.06 -20.49
C ASP A 261 12.50 16.27 -20.00
N PRO A 262 11.97 17.10 -20.92
CA PRO A 262 11.18 18.27 -20.58
C PRO A 262 9.88 17.95 -19.81
N THR A 263 9.31 16.75 -19.94
CA THR A 263 8.09 16.37 -19.21
C THR A 263 8.34 16.23 -17.72
N ILE A 264 9.50 15.70 -17.32
CA ILE A 264 9.92 15.62 -15.92
C ILE A 264 10.19 17.01 -15.34
N GLN A 265 10.83 17.90 -16.14
CA GLN A 265 11.06 19.28 -15.72
C GLN A 265 9.72 19.99 -15.45
N TRP A 266 8.77 19.92 -16.38
CA TRP A 266 7.44 20.53 -16.20
C TRP A 266 6.66 19.93 -15.05
N ALA A 267 6.70 18.60 -14.88
CA ALA A 267 6.06 17.94 -13.75
C ALA A 267 6.64 18.41 -12.41
N THR A 268 7.97 18.61 -12.34
CA THR A 268 8.64 19.13 -11.13
C THR A 268 8.23 20.56 -10.85
N VAL A 269 8.21 21.44 -11.86
CA VAL A 269 7.74 22.82 -11.72
C VAL A 269 6.29 22.86 -11.27
N CYS A 270 5.41 22.06 -11.88
CA CYS A 270 4.02 21.93 -11.46
C CYS A 270 3.90 21.45 -10.01
N ALA A 271 4.70 20.47 -9.58
CA ALA A 271 4.70 19.98 -8.20
C ALA A 271 5.07 21.09 -7.20
N ILE A 272 6.10 21.89 -7.52
CA ILE A 272 6.56 23.00 -6.67
C ILE A 272 5.50 24.10 -6.60
N ILE A 273 4.94 24.51 -7.74
CA ILE A 273 3.92 25.57 -7.79
C ILE A 273 2.64 25.14 -7.08
N ALA A 274 2.11 23.95 -7.41
CA ALA A 274 0.90 23.43 -6.80
C ALA A 274 1.08 23.15 -5.29
N GLY A 275 2.21 22.57 -4.90
CA GLY A 275 2.55 22.32 -3.49
C GLY A 275 2.74 23.62 -2.70
N GLY A 276 3.45 24.60 -3.25
CA GLY A 276 3.61 25.93 -2.66
C GLY A 276 2.28 26.66 -2.51
N THR A 277 1.43 26.62 -3.54
CA THR A 277 0.09 27.21 -3.52
C THR A 277 -0.79 26.51 -2.46
N PHE A 278 -0.77 25.20 -2.37
CA PHE A 278 -1.48 24.44 -1.34
C PHE A 278 -1.04 24.87 0.06
N LEU A 279 0.27 24.88 0.34
CA LEU A 279 0.80 25.27 1.64
C LEU A 279 0.46 26.72 1.99
N TYR A 280 0.55 27.65 1.03
CA TYR A 280 0.18 29.04 1.22
C TYR A 280 -1.31 29.20 1.56
N ILE A 281 -2.20 28.54 0.81
CA ILE A 281 -3.64 28.58 1.06
C ILE A 281 -3.96 28.02 2.45
N GLU A 282 -3.40 26.84 2.79
CA GLU A 282 -3.68 26.19 4.09
C GLU A 282 -3.10 26.95 5.29
N SER A 283 -2.02 27.71 5.09
CA SER A 283 -1.45 28.56 6.16
C SER A 283 -2.25 29.83 6.40
N THR A 284 -2.94 30.35 5.37
CA THR A 284 -3.64 31.64 5.42
C THR A 284 -5.12 31.51 5.72
N GLN A 285 -5.74 30.39 5.41
CA GLN A 285 -7.19 30.18 5.62
C GLN A 285 -7.56 30.04 7.10
N ARG A 286 -8.62 30.75 7.53
CA ARG A 286 -9.16 30.66 8.89
C ARG A 286 -9.72 29.27 9.23
N ASN A 287 -10.27 28.54 8.26
CA ASN A 287 -10.75 27.17 8.37
C ASN A 287 -10.05 26.30 7.31
N PRO A 288 -8.79 25.89 7.55
CA PRO A 288 -8.01 25.14 6.60
C PRO A 288 -8.63 23.76 6.32
N TYR A 289 -8.45 23.29 5.10
CA TYR A 289 -8.78 21.93 4.70
C TYR A 289 -7.88 20.93 5.42
N TYR A 290 -6.59 21.27 5.51
CA TYR A 290 -5.56 20.53 6.18
C TYR A 290 -4.89 21.39 7.27
N GLN A 291 -4.98 20.96 8.52
CA GLN A 291 -4.43 21.72 9.64
C GLN A 291 -2.93 21.46 9.77
N LEU A 292 -2.10 22.37 9.29
CA LEU A 292 -0.63 22.28 9.37
C LEU A 292 -0.10 22.23 10.82
N ASP A 293 -0.87 22.77 11.77
CA ASP A 293 -0.53 22.73 13.20
C ASP A 293 -0.42 21.29 13.77
N VAL A 294 -0.91 20.30 13.04
CA VAL A 294 -0.78 18.89 13.40
C VAL A 294 0.70 18.49 13.59
N PHE A 295 1.60 19.08 12.82
CA PHE A 295 3.05 18.83 12.94
C PHE A 295 3.72 19.47 14.16
N LYS A 296 3.03 20.32 14.93
CA LYS A 296 3.54 20.81 16.21
C LYS A 296 3.60 19.69 17.25
N LEU A 297 2.74 18.67 17.11
CA LEU A 297 2.74 17.51 18.00
C LEU A 297 3.92 16.58 17.72
N ARG A 298 4.74 16.33 18.75
CA ARG A 298 5.92 15.47 18.64
C ARG A 298 5.58 14.03 18.23
N THR A 299 4.48 13.48 18.77
CA THR A 299 4.01 12.12 18.46
C THR A 299 3.67 11.95 16.98
N ILE A 300 3.12 12.98 16.36
CA ILE A 300 2.76 12.98 14.93
C ILE A 300 4.01 13.10 14.06
N ARG A 301 4.96 13.98 14.40
CA ARG A 301 6.24 14.07 13.66
C ARG A 301 7.01 12.75 13.68
N MET A 302 7.06 12.10 14.85
CA MET A 302 7.70 10.79 14.97
C MET A 302 6.91 9.69 14.26
N GLY A 303 5.58 9.72 14.33
CA GLY A 303 4.72 8.81 13.57
C GLY A 303 4.91 8.94 12.06
N PHE A 304 5.02 10.17 11.56
CA PHE A 304 5.36 10.45 10.16
C PHE A 304 6.70 9.82 9.77
N LEU A 305 7.75 10.08 10.56
CA LEU A 305 9.08 9.55 10.29
C LEU A 305 9.11 8.01 10.32
N PHE A 306 8.46 7.39 11.31
CA PHE A 306 8.42 5.94 11.40
C PHE A 306 7.64 5.29 10.25
N TYR A 307 6.53 5.90 9.81
CA TYR A 307 5.83 5.42 8.61
C TYR A 307 6.67 5.57 7.36
N PHE A 308 7.36 6.69 7.22
CA PHE A 308 8.26 6.92 6.09
C PHE A 308 9.35 5.84 6.04
N LEU A 309 10.06 5.63 7.14
CA LEU A 309 11.10 4.60 7.25
C LEU A 309 10.53 3.18 7.00
N LEU A 310 9.38 2.86 7.61
CA LEU A 310 8.72 1.58 7.40
C LEU A 310 8.44 1.32 5.92
N MET A 311 7.83 2.28 5.23
CA MET A 311 7.38 2.06 3.85
C MET A 311 8.54 2.02 2.86
N VAL A 312 9.57 2.85 3.07
CA VAL A 312 10.80 2.79 2.28
C VAL A 312 11.47 1.42 2.45
N LEU A 313 11.64 0.95 3.70
CA LEU A 313 12.24 -0.37 3.95
C LEU A 313 11.36 -1.52 3.44
N ASN A 314 10.03 -1.38 3.51
CA ASN A 314 9.10 -2.39 2.98
C ASN A 314 9.18 -2.53 1.44
N SER A 315 9.65 -1.51 0.72
CA SER A 315 9.89 -1.60 -0.72
C SER A 315 10.94 -2.66 -1.09
N SER A 316 11.74 -3.12 -0.11
CA SER A 316 12.61 -4.32 -0.24
C SER A 316 11.85 -5.60 -0.59
N ALA A 317 10.51 -5.60 -0.50
CA ALA A 317 9.66 -6.69 -1.00
C ALA A 317 9.97 -7.08 -2.44
N MET A 318 10.41 -6.11 -3.24
CA MET A 318 10.75 -6.36 -4.65
C MET A 318 11.92 -7.36 -4.80
N PHE A 319 12.79 -7.52 -3.79
CA PHE A 319 13.89 -8.50 -3.87
C PHE A 319 13.38 -9.93 -4.00
N VAL A 320 12.29 -10.25 -3.29
CA VAL A 320 11.65 -11.57 -3.40
C VAL A 320 11.15 -11.77 -4.82
N ASN A 321 10.43 -10.80 -5.38
CA ASN A 321 9.86 -10.89 -6.73
C ASN A 321 10.94 -10.96 -7.82
N VAL A 322 12.03 -10.17 -7.69
CA VAL A 322 13.16 -10.20 -8.63
C VAL A 322 13.90 -11.53 -8.55
N PHE A 323 14.14 -12.04 -7.35
CA PHE A 323 14.82 -13.32 -7.18
C PHE A 323 13.98 -14.48 -7.70
N THR A 324 12.70 -14.55 -7.37
CA THR A 324 11.80 -15.60 -7.84
C THR A 324 11.55 -15.54 -9.34
N GLY A 325 11.36 -14.34 -9.91
CA GLY A 325 11.12 -14.16 -11.34
C GLY A 325 12.37 -14.40 -12.19
N ILE A 326 13.52 -13.82 -11.83
CA ILE A 326 14.76 -13.90 -12.63
C ILE A 326 15.60 -15.11 -12.24
N GLY A 327 15.79 -15.34 -10.94
CA GLY A 327 16.64 -16.42 -10.44
C GLY A 327 15.99 -17.79 -10.54
N MET A 328 14.75 -17.90 -10.11
CA MET A 328 13.99 -19.16 -10.07
C MET A 328 13.08 -19.36 -11.30
N LYS A 329 12.88 -18.32 -12.11
CA LYS A 329 12.01 -18.32 -13.30
C LYS A 329 10.56 -18.73 -12.99
N LEU A 330 10.03 -18.29 -11.85
CA LEU A 330 8.66 -18.56 -11.46
C LEU A 330 7.68 -17.60 -12.17
N ASP A 331 6.48 -18.11 -12.45
CA ASP A 331 5.40 -17.31 -13.00
C ASP A 331 4.86 -16.29 -12.01
N ASN A 332 4.13 -15.28 -12.50
CA ASN A 332 3.43 -14.30 -11.66
C ASN A 332 2.43 -14.95 -10.71
N PHE A 333 1.74 -16.00 -11.14
CA PHE A 333 0.80 -16.73 -10.28
C PHE A 333 1.51 -17.43 -9.13
N GLN A 334 2.65 -18.08 -9.40
CA GLN A 334 3.47 -18.70 -8.34
C GLN A 334 4.03 -17.65 -7.37
N ASN A 335 4.42 -16.46 -7.86
CA ASN A 335 4.80 -15.34 -7.02
C ASN A 335 3.64 -14.83 -6.14
N ALA A 336 2.43 -14.76 -6.69
CA ALA A 336 1.23 -14.39 -5.95
C ALA A 336 0.89 -15.42 -4.87
N THR A 337 1.03 -16.73 -5.17
CA THR A 337 0.83 -17.80 -4.19
C THR A 337 1.88 -17.76 -3.07
N LEU A 338 3.13 -17.39 -3.38
CA LEU A 338 4.15 -17.12 -2.36
C LEU A 338 3.75 -15.93 -1.49
N GLY A 339 3.18 -14.88 -2.09
CA GLY A 339 2.63 -13.73 -1.38
C GLY A 339 1.54 -14.08 -0.36
N ASN A 340 0.79 -15.19 -0.55
CA ASN A 340 -0.25 -15.64 0.38
C ASN A 340 0.30 -16.01 1.75
N TRP A 341 1.55 -16.43 1.86
CA TRP A 341 2.20 -16.69 3.14
C TRP A 341 2.35 -15.43 3.99
N SER A 342 2.23 -14.25 3.40
CA SER A 342 2.17 -12.99 4.16
C SER A 342 0.95 -12.92 5.09
N MET A 343 -0.17 -13.60 4.77
CA MET A 343 -1.35 -13.67 5.65
C MET A 343 -1.01 -14.30 6.99
N LEU A 344 -0.22 -15.39 6.98
CA LEU A 344 0.22 -16.03 8.20
C LEU A 344 1.06 -15.06 9.05
N GLY A 345 1.96 -14.31 8.42
CA GLY A 345 2.74 -13.29 9.10
C GLY A 345 1.89 -12.15 9.65
N TYR A 346 0.86 -11.69 8.92
CA TYR A 346 -0.07 -10.68 9.43
C TYR A 346 -0.88 -11.20 10.62
N LEU A 347 -1.34 -12.45 10.59
CA LEU A 347 -2.06 -13.06 11.73
C LEU A 347 -1.17 -13.17 12.96
N ILE A 348 0.04 -13.71 12.82
CA ILE A 348 1.01 -13.83 13.93
C ILE A 348 1.33 -12.43 14.48
N GLY A 349 1.70 -11.49 13.60
CA GLY A 349 2.06 -10.14 13.98
C GLY A 349 0.90 -9.37 14.60
N GLY A 350 -0.31 -9.50 14.06
CA GLY A 350 -1.51 -8.82 14.55
C GLY A 350 -1.94 -9.32 15.93
N ILE A 351 -2.02 -10.64 16.12
CA ILE A 351 -2.37 -11.25 17.42
C ILE A 351 -1.32 -10.87 18.47
N ALA A 352 -0.04 -10.98 18.13
CA ALA A 352 1.04 -10.61 19.04
C ALA A 352 0.99 -9.11 19.39
N THR A 353 0.72 -8.23 18.41
CA THR A 353 0.61 -6.79 18.64
C THR A 353 -0.57 -6.45 19.54
N ILE A 354 -1.74 -7.05 19.32
CA ILE A 354 -2.93 -6.85 20.17
C ILE A 354 -2.60 -7.28 21.61
N TRP A 355 -2.07 -8.49 21.78
CA TRP A 355 -1.76 -9.04 23.08
C TRP A 355 -0.73 -8.23 23.86
N LEU A 356 0.38 -7.84 23.21
CA LEU A 356 1.43 -7.03 23.82
C LEU A 356 0.95 -5.60 24.10
N SER A 357 0.07 -5.06 23.25
CA SER A 357 -0.53 -3.75 23.46
C SER A 357 -1.47 -3.72 24.67
N VAL A 358 -2.29 -4.74 24.83
CA VAL A 358 -3.17 -4.88 26.01
C VAL A 358 -2.34 -5.06 27.29
N LYS A 359 -1.24 -5.81 27.25
CA LYS A 359 -0.30 -5.95 28.36
C LYS A 359 0.48 -4.65 28.69
N GLY A 360 0.31 -3.60 27.92
CA GLY A 360 0.96 -2.30 28.17
C GLY A 360 2.46 -2.27 27.90
N VAL A 361 2.98 -3.20 27.08
CA VAL A 361 4.40 -3.18 26.70
C VAL A 361 4.74 -1.86 26.04
N HIS A 362 5.89 -1.28 26.41
CA HIS A 362 6.30 0.05 25.96
C HIS A 362 6.56 0.06 24.44
N PHE A 363 6.06 1.10 23.72
CA PHE A 363 6.22 1.24 22.27
C PHE A 363 7.65 1.10 21.77
N LYS A 364 8.62 1.54 22.56
CA LYS A 364 10.05 1.42 22.27
C LYS A 364 10.46 0.00 21.88
N TYR A 365 10.04 -0.99 22.66
CA TYR A 365 10.40 -2.39 22.42
C TYR A 365 9.60 -2.99 21.26
N LEU A 366 8.34 -2.59 21.12
CA LEU A 366 7.48 -3.06 20.05
C LEU A 366 7.95 -2.58 18.66
N PHE A 367 8.34 -1.31 18.56
CA PHE A 367 8.91 -0.78 17.32
C PHE A 367 10.26 -1.40 17.00
N ALA A 368 11.12 -1.58 18.02
CA ALA A 368 12.40 -2.24 17.84
C ALA A 368 12.24 -3.68 17.34
N ALA A 369 11.29 -4.44 17.89
CA ALA A 369 10.94 -5.78 17.41
C ALA A 369 10.46 -5.78 15.96
N GLY A 370 9.62 -4.81 15.57
CA GLY A 370 9.16 -4.67 14.19
C GLY A 370 10.29 -4.44 13.19
N PHE A 371 11.21 -3.49 13.47
CA PHE A 371 12.38 -3.25 12.62
C PHE A 371 13.37 -4.42 12.63
N LEU A 372 13.55 -5.10 13.77
CA LEU A 372 14.36 -6.30 13.85
C LEU A 372 13.83 -7.41 12.94
N LEU A 373 12.52 -7.66 12.95
CA LEU A 373 11.90 -8.67 12.07
C LEU A 373 12.07 -8.32 10.58
N LEU A 374 11.95 -7.04 10.21
CA LEU A 374 12.26 -6.60 8.84
C LEU A 374 13.73 -6.87 8.48
N GLY A 375 14.65 -6.59 9.40
CA GLY A 375 16.08 -6.88 9.24
C GLY A 375 16.37 -8.38 9.11
N LEU A 376 15.72 -9.21 9.93
CA LEU A 376 15.83 -10.68 9.83
C LEU A 376 15.34 -11.19 8.47
N SER A 377 14.26 -10.66 7.93
CA SER A 377 13.81 -11.02 6.58
C SER A 377 14.86 -10.66 5.52
N ALA A 378 15.47 -9.47 5.60
CA ALA A 378 16.54 -9.07 4.70
C ALA A 378 17.79 -9.96 4.84
N MET A 379 18.11 -10.38 6.06
CA MET A 379 19.18 -11.33 6.35
C MET A 379 18.92 -12.69 5.70
N PHE A 380 17.70 -13.23 5.82
CA PHE A 380 17.33 -14.46 5.12
C PHE A 380 17.49 -14.32 3.61
N MET A 381 17.03 -13.22 3.01
CA MET A 381 17.22 -12.97 1.59
C MET A 381 18.69 -12.92 1.21
N TYR A 382 19.55 -12.30 2.03
CA TYR A 382 20.99 -12.25 1.78
C TYR A 382 21.62 -13.64 1.66
N PHE A 383 21.20 -14.60 2.48
CA PHE A 383 21.74 -15.97 2.45
C PHE A 383 21.09 -16.86 1.40
N GLU A 384 19.80 -16.68 1.12
CA GLU A 384 19.06 -17.52 0.17
C GLU A 384 19.25 -17.10 -1.31
N VAL A 385 19.63 -15.86 -1.58
CA VAL A 385 19.92 -15.40 -2.95
C VAL A 385 21.22 -16.04 -3.44
N GLN A 386 21.11 -17.29 -3.90
CA GLN A 386 22.16 -18.09 -4.53
C GLN A 386 21.57 -18.79 -5.75
N GLY A 387 22.42 -19.36 -6.62
CA GLY A 387 22.03 -19.87 -7.95
C GLY A 387 20.97 -20.99 -7.97
N ALA A 388 20.65 -21.65 -6.84
CA ALA A 388 19.66 -22.71 -6.73
C ALA A 388 18.77 -22.49 -5.51
N GLY A 389 17.91 -21.47 -5.56
CA GLY A 389 16.94 -21.22 -4.51
C GLY A 389 15.81 -22.26 -4.49
N LEU A 390 15.40 -22.71 -3.30
CA LEU A 390 14.24 -23.57 -3.13
C LEU A 390 12.99 -22.71 -2.84
N TYR A 391 11.93 -22.92 -3.63
CA TYR A 391 10.63 -22.24 -3.43
C TYR A 391 10.13 -22.31 -1.99
N GLU A 392 10.25 -23.47 -1.36
CA GLU A 392 9.82 -23.68 0.01
C GLU A 392 10.51 -22.75 1.03
N ARG A 393 11.77 -22.41 0.80
CA ARG A 393 12.53 -21.53 1.69
C ARG A 393 12.12 -20.07 1.56
N MET A 394 11.59 -19.64 0.40
CA MET A 394 11.11 -18.28 0.19
C MET A 394 9.88 -17.91 1.03
N LYS A 395 9.17 -18.89 1.59
CA LYS A 395 8.04 -18.66 2.51
C LYS A 395 8.49 -17.95 3.80
N TYR A 396 9.68 -18.30 4.31
CA TYR A 396 10.18 -17.77 5.60
C TYR A 396 10.44 -16.25 5.57
N PRO A 397 11.21 -15.69 4.63
CA PRO A 397 11.42 -14.25 4.58
C PRO A 397 10.12 -13.48 4.34
N VAL A 398 9.15 -14.03 3.60
CA VAL A 398 7.83 -13.41 3.41
C VAL A 398 7.04 -13.36 4.72
N ILE A 399 6.99 -14.46 5.49
CA ILE A 399 6.29 -14.52 6.78
C ILE A 399 6.94 -13.57 7.80
N ILE A 400 8.27 -13.60 7.91
CA ILE A 400 9.00 -12.77 8.89
C ILE A 400 8.82 -11.28 8.55
N ARG A 401 8.93 -10.90 7.28
CA ARG A 401 8.72 -9.53 6.82
C ARG A 401 7.30 -9.04 7.12
N SER A 402 6.29 -9.82 6.77
CA SER A 402 4.90 -9.45 6.98
C SER A 402 4.53 -9.37 8.46
N THR A 403 5.15 -10.20 9.32
CA THR A 403 5.03 -10.08 10.77
C THR A 403 5.61 -8.75 11.27
N GLY A 404 6.84 -8.41 10.87
CA GLY A 404 7.48 -7.14 11.24
C GLY A 404 6.72 -5.91 10.71
N MET A 405 6.23 -6.01 9.47
CA MET A 405 5.39 -4.97 8.87
C MET A 405 4.10 -4.77 9.69
N MET A 406 3.43 -5.84 10.10
CA MET A 406 2.19 -5.74 10.87
C MET A 406 2.42 -5.08 12.23
N PHE A 407 3.53 -5.39 12.91
CA PHE A 407 3.91 -4.72 14.16
C PHE A 407 3.97 -3.20 13.99
N LEU A 408 4.75 -2.74 13.03
CA LEU A 408 4.96 -1.30 12.81
C LEU A 408 3.69 -0.62 12.26
N TYR A 409 3.04 -1.26 11.29
CA TYR A 409 1.89 -0.71 10.58
C TYR A 409 0.68 -0.45 11.49
N SER A 410 0.50 -1.27 12.52
CA SER A 410 -0.60 -1.13 13.48
C SER A 410 -0.25 -0.24 14.67
N LEU A 411 1.01 -0.25 15.11
CA LEU A 411 1.43 0.48 16.30
C LEU A 411 1.77 1.94 16.05
N ILE A 412 2.27 2.29 14.87
CA ILE A 412 2.62 3.68 14.54
C ILE A 412 1.40 4.61 14.64
N PRO A 413 0.20 4.27 14.07
CA PRO A 413 -0.97 5.11 14.23
C PRO A 413 -1.45 5.15 15.69
N THR A 414 -1.36 4.03 16.42
CA THR A 414 -1.70 3.97 17.84
C THR A 414 -0.85 4.94 18.66
N TYR A 415 0.47 4.96 18.39
CA TYR A 415 1.40 5.89 19.02
C TYR A 415 1.12 7.34 18.64
N ALA A 416 0.92 7.63 17.36
CA ALA A 416 0.74 8.98 16.87
C ALA A 416 -0.57 9.63 17.35
N THR A 417 -1.61 8.82 17.59
CA THR A 417 -2.92 9.29 18.06
C THR A 417 -3.03 9.40 19.60
N GLN A 418 -1.95 9.09 20.35
CA GLN A 418 -1.95 9.27 21.80
C GLN A 418 -2.20 10.72 22.19
N ARG A 419 -3.19 10.93 23.08
CA ARG A 419 -3.60 12.25 23.58
C ARG A 419 -3.78 13.30 22.49
N MET A 420 -4.15 12.86 21.28
CA MET A 420 -4.34 13.76 20.14
C MET A 420 -5.73 14.40 20.19
N PRO A 421 -5.84 15.76 20.18
CA PRO A 421 -7.11 16.46 20.07
C PRO A 421 -7.87 16.09 18.79
N TYR A 422 -9.18 15.91 18.89
CA TYR A 422 -10.03 15.47 17.76
C TYR A 422 -9.98 16.41 16.54
N LYS A 423 -9.73 17.70 16.77
CA LYS A 423 -9.56 18.67 15.68
C LYS A 423 -8.47 18.29 14.68
N TYR A 424 -7.43 17.59 15.12
CA TYR A 424 -6.30 17.17 14.26
C TYR A 424 -6.49 15.80 13.63
N LEU A 425 -7.53 15.04 14.00
CA LEU A 425 -7.72 13.65 13.55
C LEU A 425 -7.80 13.54 12.02
N SER A 426 -8.57 14.42 11.38
CA SER A 426 -8.72 14.44 9.92
C SER A 426 -7.38 14.70 9.21
N SER A 427 -6.61 15.69 9.69
CA SER A 427 -5.30 16.04 9.13
C SER A 427 -4.28 14.92 9.37
N TRP A 428 -4.32 14.27 10.54
CA TRP A 428 -3.46 13.11 10.81
C TRP A 428 -3.75 11.94 9.86
N ILE A 429 -5.03 11.58 9.65
CA ILE A 429 -5.40 10.48 8.73
C ILE A 429 -4.92 10.81 7.31
N CYS A 430 -5.09 12.07 6.87
CA CYS A 430 -4.58 12.53 5.57
C CYS A 430 -3.06 12.39 5.47
N THR A 431 -2.33 12.89 6.48
CA THR A 431 -0.85 12.77 6.53
C THR A 431 -0.41 11.32 6.47
N MET A 432 -1.02 10.49 7.30
CA MET A 432 -0.73 9.07 7.38
C MET A 432 -0.95 8.37 6.02
N LEU A 433 -2.06 8.64 5.35
CA LEU A 433 -2.35 8.05 4.04
C LEU A 433 -1.40 8.56 2.97
N THR A 434 -1.12 9.88 2.95
CA THR A 434 -0.17 10.48 2.01
C THR A 434 1.21 9.84 2.11
N VAL A 435 1.73 9.70 3.33
CA VAL A 435 3.05 9.10 3.54
C VAL A 435 3.04 7.61 3.25
N ARG A 436 2.06 6.90 3.81
CA ARG A 436 2.01 5.44 3.78
C ARG A 436 1.68 4.86 2.41
N MET A 437 0.79 5.51 1.67
CA MET A 437 0.24 4.96 0.42
C MET A 437 0.82 5.61 -0.84
N VAL A 438 1.38 6.83 -0.73
CA VAL A 438 1.84 7.59 -1.88
C VAL A 438 3.34 7.88 -1.79
N LEU A 439 3.77 8.78 -0.89
CA LEU A 439 5.13 9.31 -0.90
C LEU A 439 6.20 8.27 -0.56
N ALA A 440 6.07 7.58 0.55
CA ALA A 440 7.13 6.66 0.97
C ALA A 440 7.21 5.40 0.08
N PRO A 441 6.11 4.78 -0.40
CA PRO A 441 6.20 3.70 -1.37
C PRO A 441 6.77 4.14 -2.73
N SER A 442 6.40 5.32 -3.26
CA SER A 442 6.95 5.81 -4.53
C SER A 442 8.44 6.17 -4.43
N ILE A 443 8.86 6.83 -3.35
CA ILE A 443 10.26 7.10 -3.07
C ILE A 443 11.04 5.79 -2.87
N GLY A 444 10.50 4.86 -2.11
CA GLY A 444 11.10 3.56 -1.88
C GLY A 444 11.25 2.76 -3.18
N ALA A 445 10.21 2.68 -4.00
CA ALA A 445 10.25 2.02 -5.29
C ALA A 445 11.32 2.66 -6.20
N ALA A 446 11.33 4.00 -6.34
CA ALA A 446 12.33 4.71 -7.13
C ALA A 446 13.76 4.44 -6.62
N LEU A 447 13.98 4.54 -5.30
CA LEU A 447 15.29 4.30 -4.69
C LEU A 447 15.79 2.89 -4.98
N TYR A 448 14.99 1.88 -4.64
CA TYR A 448 15.40 0.48 -4.80
C TYR A 448 15.59 0.08 -6.26
N THR A 449 14.73 0.58 -7.16
CA THR A 449 14.83 0.26 -8.60
C THR A 449 16.07 0.90 -9.23
N ASN A 450 16.36 2.18 -8.93
CA ASN A 450 17.54 2.87 -9.47
C ASN A 450 18.83 2.23 -8.95
N VAL A 451 18.92 2.00 -7.63
CA VAL A 451 20.11 1.39 -7.04
C VAL A 451 20.31 -0.05 -7.55
N LEU A 452 19.22 -0.84 -7.71
CA LEU A 452 19.32 -2.18 -8.26
C LEU A 452 19.90 -2.17 -9.67
N GLN A 453 19.46 -1.25 -10.54
CA GLN A 453 19.97 -1.18 -11.90
C GLN A 453 21.43 -0.72 -11.95
N GLU A 454 21.80 0.27 -11.13
CA GLU A 454 23.19 0.72 -11.04
C GLU A 454 24.11 -0.42 -10.60
N ARG A 455 23.72 -1.17 -9.57
CA ARG A 455 24.48 -2.32 -9.09
C ARG A 455 24.48 -3.47 -10.09
N GLN A 456 23.37 -3.73 -10.76
CA GLN A 456 23.31 -4.72 -11.83
C GLN A 456 24.28 -4.37 -12.96
N GLN A 457 24.33 -3.13 -13.44
CA GLN A 457 25.26 -2.68 -14.47
C GLN A 457 26.72 -2.83 -14.01
N HIS A 458 27.01 -2.46 -12.76
CA HIS A 458 28.33 -2.64 -12.18
C HIS A 458 28.77 -4.12 -12.19
N TYR A 459 27.89 -5.03 -11.77
CA TYR A 459 28.19 -6.46 -11.79
C TYR A 459 28.25 -7.04 -13.21
N VAL A 460 27.40 -6.58 -14.13
CA VAL A 460 27.49 -6.99 -15.56
C VAL A 460 28.88 -6.64 -16.10
N THR A 461 29.37 -5.42 -15.90
CA THR A 461 30.68 -4.98 -16.33
C THR A 461 31.79 -5.84 -15.70
N ARG A 462 31.71 -6.06 -14.38
CA ARG A 462 32.70 -6.87 -13.65
C ARG A 462 32.73 -8.33 -14.13
N TYR A 463 31.58 -8.94 -14.38
CA TYR A 463 31.51 -10.34 -14.84
C TYR A 463 31.88 -10.46 -16.31
N ALA A 464 31.54 -9.47 -17.14
CA ALA A 464 31.95 -9.46 -18.54
C ALA A 464 33.47 -9.42 -18.71
N GLN A 465 34.20 -8.73 -17.82
CA GLN A 465 35.68 -8.70 -17.84
C GLN A 465 36.30 -10.08 -17.57
N ASN A 466 35.60 -10.97 -16.85
CA ASN A 466 36.07 -12.32 -16.53
C ASN A 466 35.63 -13.37 -17.56
N VAL A 467 34.82 -12.99 -18.56
CA VAL A 467 34.34 -13.88 -19.63
C VAL A 467 35.13 -13.55 -20.91
N ASP A 468 36.43 -13.87 -20.90
CA ASP A 468 37.30 -13.75 -22.05
C ASP A 468 37.62 -15.14 -22.59
N MET A 469 37.89 -15.22 -23.90
CA MET A 469 38.36 -16.44 -24.56
C MET A 469 39.68 -16.95 -24.01
N LEU A 470 40.45 -16.09 -23.33
CA LEU A 470 41.70 -16.44 -22.65
C LEU A 470 41.48 -17.23 -21.35
N HIS A 471 40.28 -17.17 -20.75
CA HIS A 471 39.96 -17.96 -19.56
C HIS A 471 39.51 -19.37 -19.97
N PRO A 472 40.24 -20.44 -19.59
CA PRO A 472 39.97 -21.80 -20.06
C PRO A 472 38.57 -22.30 -19.70
N GLU A 473 38.05 -21.98 -18.52
CA GLU A 473 36.70 -22.38 -18.10
C GLU A 473 35.60 -21.66 -18.90
N ALA A 474 35.76 -20.37 -19.20
CA ALA A 474 34.83 -19.59 -19.98
C ALA A 474 34.79 -20.06 -21.44
N SER A 475 35.97 -20.29 -22.05
CA SER A 475 36.09 -20.77 -23.42
C SER A 475 35.56 -22.21 -23.56
N ALA A 476 35.81 -23.08 -22.59
CA ALA A 476 35.30 -24.45 -22.59
C ALA A 476 33.74 -24.46 -22.48
N SER A 477 33.17 -23.70 -21.58
CA SER A 477 31.70 -23.56 -21.43
C SER A 477 31.04 -22.97 -22.67
N PHE A 478 31.66 -21.96 -23.29
CA PHE A 478 31.19 -21.39 -24.55
C PHE A 478 31.22 -22.40 -25.68
N THR A 479 32.36 -23.10 -25.86
CA THR A 479 32.53 -24.13 -26.88
C THR A 479 31.55 -25.29 -26.70
N GLN A 480 31.34 -25.74 -25.46
CA GLN A 480 30.34 -26.77 -25.15
C GLN A 480 28.91 -26.31 -25.50
N THR A 481 28.58 -25.04 -25.25
CA THR A 481 27.28 -24.46 -25.63
C THR A 481 27.13 -24.42 -27.15
N VAL A 482 28.15 -24.00 -27.88
CA VAL A 482 28.17 -23.99 -29.36
C VAL A 482 27.98 -25.41 -29.92
N GLN A 483 28.74 -26.40 -29.41
CA GLN A 483 28.59 -27.79 -29.82
C GLN A 483 27.18 -28.32 -29.55
N GLY A 484 26.61 -28.04 -28.36
CA GLY A 484 25.23 -28.42 -28.03
C GLY A 484 24.21 -27.86 -29.01
N MET A 485 24.36 -26.60 -29.44
CA MET A 485 23.47 -25.98 -30.45
C MET A 485 23.66 -26.57 -31.85
N GLN A 486 24.90 -26.95 -32.21
CA GLN A 486 25.17 -27.65 -33.48
C GLN A 486 24.54 -29.04 -33.49
N TYR A 487 24.57 -29.80 -32.38
CA TYR A 487 23.88 -31.10 -32.28
C TYR A 487 22.35 -30.97 -32.44
N GLN A 488 21.79 -29.79 -32.16
CA GLN A 488 20.38 -29.47 -32.42
C GLN A 488 20.11 -29.05 -33.88
N GLY A 489 21.09 -29.18 -34.79
CA GLY A 489 20.92 -28.90 -36.21
C GLY A 489 21.13 -27.44 -36.62
N LYS A 490 21.65 -26.57 -35.74
CA LYS A 490 21.95 -25.18 -36.09
C LYS A 490 23.26 -25.07 -36.88
N SER A 491 23.32 -24.11 -37.81
CA SER A 491 24.58 -23.77 -38.50
C SER A 491 25.63 -23.27 -37.49
N LYS A 492 26.91 -23.42 -37.84
CA LYS A 492 28.01 -22.97 -36.95
C LYS A 492 27.88 -21.50 -36.54
N GLN A 493 27.49 -20.62 -37.47
CA GLN A 493 27.37 -19.19 -37.22
C GLN A 493 26.16 -18.89 -36.29
N GLU A 494 25.03 -19.55 -36.53
CA GLU A 494 23.85 -19.44 -35.63
C GLU A 494 24.14 -19.98 -34.25
N ALA A 495 24.85 -21.11 -34.15
CA ALA A 495 25.24 -21.69 -32.87
C ALA A 495 26.16 -20.75 -32.05
N ILE A 496 27.10 -20.06 -32.70
CA ILE A 496 27.96 -19.05 -32.07
C ILE A 496 27.14 -17.87 -31.58
N ASN A 497 26.24 -17.34 -32.41
CA ASN A 497 25.36 -16.21 -32.01
C ASN A 497 24.44 -16.58 -30.84
N MET A 498 23.84 -17.77 -30.89
CA MET A 498 22.98 -18.26 -29.80
C MET A 498 23.76 -18.50 -28.50
N ALA A 499 24.97 -19.04 -28.58
CA ALA A 499 25.86 -19.22 -27.44
C ALA A 499 26.27 -17.87 -26.82
N ALA A 500 26.54 -16.85 -27.64
CA ALA A 500 26.81 -15.49 -27.16
C ALA A 500 25.60 -14.87 -26.44
N ILE A 501 24.40 -15.01 -27.00
CA ILE A 501 23.15 -14.55 -26.35
C ILE A 501 22.92 -15.30 -25.04
N SER A 502 23.09 -16.61 -25.00
CA SER A 502 22.96 -17.43 -23.79
C SER A 502 23.96 -17.02 -22.72
N THR A 503 25.22 -16.77 -23.07
CA THR A 503 26.27 -16.32 -22.15
C THR A 503 25.93 -14.94 -21.58
N LYS A 504 25.51 -13.99 -22.44
CA LYS A 504 25.04 -12.67 -22.02
C LYS A 504 23.88 -12.78 -21.04
N GLY A 505 22.89 -13.64 -21.31
CA GLY A 505 21.76 -13.89 -20.43
C GLY A 505 22.18 -14.44 -19.05
N ARG A 506 23.13 -15.40 -19.02
CA ARG A 506 23.67 -15.93 -17.76
C ARG A 506 24.37 -14.84 -16.93
N ILE A 507 25.18 -13.99 -17.57
CA ILE A 507 25.87 -12.86 -16.93
C ILE A 507 24.82 -11.90 -16.33
N GLN A 508 23.78 -11.55 -17.07
CA GLN A 508 22.72 -10.66 -16.60
C GLN A 508 22.00 -11.24 -15.38
N VAL A 509 21.64 -12.51 -15.40
CA VAL A 509 21.00 -13.19 -14.25
C VAL A 509 21.92 -13.16 -13.03
N GLN A 510 23.19 -13.57 -13.17
CA GLN A 510 24.14 -13.57 -12.05
C GLN A 510 24.41 -12.15 -11.51
N ALA A 511 24.51 -11.16 -12.38
CA ALA A 511 24.67 -9.77 -11.99
C ALA A 511 23.47 -9.26 -11.19
N THR A 512 22.25 -9.61 -11.63
CA THR A 512 21.02 -9.25 -10.90
C THR A 512 20.96 -9.91 -9.52
N LEU A 513 21.29 -11.21 -9.43
CA LEU A 513 21.31 -11.93 -8.15
C LEU A 513 22.34 -11.33 -7.19
N SER A 514 23.53 -10.97 -7.69
CA SER A 514 24.56 -10.33 -6.86
C SER A 514 24.15 -8.94 -6.39
N ALA A 515 23.50 -8.16 -7.26
CA ALA A 515 22.96 -6.86 -6.89
C ALA A 515 21.85 -6.98 -5.82
N VAL A 516 20.92 -7.92 -5.98
CA VAL A 516 19.86 -8.19 -4.98
C VAL A 516 20.46 -8.61 -3.63
N LYS A 517 21.49 -9.46 -3.65
CA LYS A 517 22.19 -9.91 -2.45
C LYS A 517 22.85 -8.74 -1.72
N GLU A 518 23.58 -7.88 -2.43
CA GLU A 518 24.22 -6.70 -1.86
C GLU A 518 23.20 -5.75 -1.25
N MET A 519 22.11 -5.46 -1.97
CA MET A 519 21.06 -4.58 -1.49
C MET A 519 20.29 -5.16 -0.30
N ALA A 520 20.10 -6.47 -0.23
CA ALA A 520 19.55 -7.13 0.95
C ALA A 520 20.44 -6.91 2.19
N GLY A 521 21.77 -6.97 2.03
CA GLY A 521 22.73 -6.61 3.07
C GLY A 521 22.59 -5.15 3.53
N TRP A 522 22.49 -4.20 2.58
CA TRP A 522 22.29 -2.79 2.93
C TRP A 522 20.97 -2.54 3.65
N THR A 523 19.91 -3.23 3.22
CA THR A 523 18.61 -3.15 3.88
C THR A 523 18.67 -3.69 5.31
N LEU A 524 19.41 -4.77 5.55
CA LEU A 524 19.65 -5.28 6.90
C LEU A 524 20.31 -4.21 7.79
N TYR A 525 21.38 -3.56 7.33
CA TYR A 525 22.03 -2.49 8.08
C TYR A 525 21.10 -1.31 8.33
N ALA A 526 20.30 -0.91 7.34
CA ALA A 526 19.31 0.15 7.49
C ALA A 526 18.24 -0.21 8.54
N CYS A 527 17.76 -1.46 8.57
CA CYS A 527 16.81 -1.94 9.58
C CYS A 527 17.44 -1.93 10.99
N LEU A 528 18.70 -2.36 11.14
CA LEU A 528 19.41 -2.31 12.41
C LEU A 528 19.62 -0.87 12.89
N PHE A 529 19.97 0.04 11.99
CA PHE A 529 20.06 1.46 12.30
C PHE A 529 18.72 2.01 12.78
N CYS A 530 17.61 1.71 12.08
CA CYS A 530 16.26 2.10 12.50
C CYS A 530 15.88 1.51 13.86
N MET A 531 16.24 0.26 14.14
CA MET A 531 16.03 -0.39 15.43
C MET A 531 16.76 0.38 16.55
N ILE A 532 18.05 0.70 16.37
CA ILE A 532 18.85 1.46 17.35
C ILE A 532 18.25 2.86 17.51
N PHE A 533 17.93 3.54 16.41
CA PHE A 533 17.32 4.86 16.43
C PHE A 533 16.04 4.88 17.28
N VAL A 534 15.13 3.93 17.06
CA VAL A 534 13.90 3.78 17.84
C VAL A 534 14.19 3.55 19.33
N LEU A 535 15.23 2.79 19.66
CA LEU A 535 15.63 2.55 21.05
C LEU A 535 16.18 3.80 21.77
N VAL A 536 16.75 4.75 21.03
CA VAL A 536 17.29 6.01 21.56
C VAL A 536 16.20 7.08 21.73
N VAL A 537 15.16 7.08 20.90
CA VAL A 537 14.07 8.06 20.96
C VAL A 537 13.34 7.99 22.30
N ARG A 538 13.01 9.16 22.86
CA ARG A 538 12.22 9.25 24.11
C ARG A 538 10.72 9.19 23.78
N TYR A 539 10.03 8.24 24.39
CA TYR A 539 8.58 8.04 24.29
C TYR A 539 7.85 8.52 25.54
N PRO A 540 6.58 8.95 25.44
CA PRO A 540 5.75 9.19 26.60
C PRO A 540 5.59 7.89 27.41
N LYS A 541 5.54 8.00 28.74
CA LYS A 541 5.30 6.87 29.62
C LYS A 541 3.91 6.32 29.37
N ARG A 542 3.79 5.02 29.17
CA ARG A 542 2.51 4.30 29.05
C ARG A 542 2.09 3.88 30.46
N LYS A 543 0.90 4.28 30.90
CA LYS A 543 0.32 3.76 32.13
C LYS A 543 -0.26 2.38 31.88
N LEU A 544 0.04 1.44 32.74
CA LEU A 544 -0.52 0.09 32.73
C LEU A 544 -1.95 0.15 33.29
N LEU A 545 -2.82 -0.70 32.75
CA LEU A 545 -4.03 -1.12 33.46
C LEU A 545 -3.58 -1.98 34.64
N THR A 546 -3.49 -1.40 35.84
CA THR A 546 -3.40 -2.16 37.08
C THR A 546 -4.76 -2.70 37.44
#